data_760af90da17ee787895fbc936cb3c105
#
_entry.id   760af90da17ee787895fbc936cb3c105
#
_cell.length_a   1.000
_cell.length_b   1.000
_cell.length_c   1.000
_cell.angle_alpha   90.00
_cell.angle_beta   90.00
_cell.angle_gamma   90.00
#
_symmetry.space_group_name_H-M   'P 1'
#
loop_
_entity.id
_entity.type
_entity.pdbx_description
1 polymer ?
#
loop_
_entity_poly.entity_id
_entity_poly.type
_entity_poly.pdbx_seq_one_letter_code
_entity_poly.pdbx_strand_id
1 'polypeptide(L)'
;MNLKFVLRGIGIFAAAALLITGIGLKSASAMGSDTPPPPADDSSSKKKKKKQNNVIEEQQRQLAQEKFLHDYGAARLLILSGNYQDGIAAMHALRHDEHPDVANYIGYAHRKLGDYDDSKFWYEKALAADPNHVRTWSYYGMWQAEQGNRLKAEDFLQKVKLICGTADCEEYRQLRAVIDGTASY
;
A
#
# COMPACT_ATOMS: atom_id res chain seq x y z
N MET A 1 -10.29 44.58 6.53
CA MET A 1 -11.71 45.00 6.53
C MET A 1 -12.52 43.90 5.87
N ASN A 2 -13.50 43.41 6.63
CA ASN A 2 -14.59 42.48 6.30
C ASN A 2 -14.34 40.98 6.22
N LEU A 3 -14.46 40.45 7.43
CA LEU A 3 -14.86 39.12 7.85
C LEU A 3 -16.32 38.84 7.39
N LYS A 4 -16.57 37.70 6.71
CA LYS A 4 -17.92 37.12 6.65
C LYS A 4 -17.87 35.63 6.96
N PHE A 5 -18.23 35.29 8.20
CA PHE A 5 -18.67 34.00 8.67
C PHE A 5 -19.95 33.59 7.91
N VAL A 6 -20.02 32.37 7.43
CA VAL A 6 -21.29 31.68 7.16
C VAL A 6 -21.27 30.31 7.86
N LEU A 7 -21.92 30.30 9.03
CA LEU A 7 -22.43 29.09 9.68
C LEU A 7 -23.76 28.71 9.03
N ARG A 8 -23.92 27.41 8.66
CA ARG A 8 -25.19 26.65 8.50
C ARG A 8 -24.81 25.25 8.09
N GLY A 9 -25.34 24.14 8.65
CA GLY A 9 -26.45 23.95 9.54
C GLY A 9 -26.36 22.50 10.06
N ILE A 10 -26.81 22.36 11.28
CA ILE A 10 -26.92 21.08 12.01
C ILE A 10 -28.10 20.30 11.45
N GLY A 11 -27.85 19.13 10.85
CA GLY A 11 -28.91 18.17 10.47
C GLY A 11 -29.12 17.16 11.60
N ILE A 12 -30.24 17.31 12.31
CA ILE A 12 -30.73 16.38 13.34
C ILE A 12 -31.36 15.18 12.61
N PHE A 13 -30.79 13.98 12.74
CA PHE A 13 -31.46 12.75 12.32
C PHE A 13 -32.27 12.18 13.48
N ALA A 14 -33.58 12.19 13.29
CA ALA A 14 -34.57 11.62 14.20
C ALA A 14 -34.51 10.09 14.19
N ALA A 15 -34.42 9.50 15.38
CA ALA A 15 -34.54 8.07 15.61
C ALA A 15 -36.01 7.66 15.46
N ALA A 16 -36.32 6.78 14.51
CA ALA A 16 -37.62 6.13 14.40
C ALA A 16 -37.65 4.87 15.28
N ALA A 17 -38.41 4.90 16.37
CA ALA A 17 -38.71 3.76 17.20
C ALA A 17 -39.81 2.91 16.53
N LEU A 18 -39.52 1.65 16.18
CA LEU A 18 -40.45 0.69 15.72
C LEU A 18 -41.05 -0.05 16.92
N LEU A 19 -42.33 0.21 17.17
CA LEU A 19 -43.19 -0.54 18.11
C LEU A 19 -43.55 -1.89 17.51
N ILE A 20 -43.08 -2.98 18.08
CA ILE A 20 -43.49 -4.32 17.74
C ILE A 20 -44.72 -4.67 18.60
N THR A 21 -45.89 -4.73 17.99
CA THR A 21 -47.13 -5.22 18.61
C THR A 21 -47.09 -6.74 18.66
N GLY A 22 -47.29 -7.27 19.86
CA GLY A 22 -47.36 -8.71 20.12
C GLY A 22 -48.58 -9.37 19.45
N ILE A 23 -48.34 -10.49 18.81
CA ILE A 23 -49.39 -11.41 18.30
C ILE A 23 -49.37 -12.64 19.19
N GLY A 24 -50.52 -12.93 19.79
CA GLY A 24 -50.70 -13.98 20.79
C GLY A 24 -50.48 -15.40 20.22
N LEU A 25 -49.79 -16.21 21.02
CA LEU A 25 -49.66 -17.65 20.80
C LEU A 25 -50.99 -18.36 21.16
N LYS A 26 -51.58 -19.03 20.19
CA LYS A 26 -52.53 -20.12 20.44
C LYS A 26 -51.75 -21.43 20.58
N SER A 27 -51.77 -21.99 21.79
CA SER A 27 -51.27 -23.32 22.06
C SER A 27 -52.20 -24.36 21.43
N ALA A 28 -51.72 -25.12 20.46
CA ALA A 28 -52.33 -26.36 20.00
C ALA A 28 -51.56 -27.54 20.58
N SER A 29 -52.13 -28.23 21.54
CA SER A 29 -51.64 -29.53 22.00
C SER A 29 -51.94 -30.57 20.94
N ALA A 30 -50.90 -31.14 20.32
CA ALA A 30 -51.00 -32.37 19.55
C ALA A 30 -50.15 -33.44 20.25
N MET A 31 -50.83 -34.51 20.62
CA MET A 31 -50.31 -35.72 21.21
C MET A 31 -49.48 -36.53 20.20
N GLY A 32 -48.29 -36.95 20.65
CA GLY A 32 -47.72 -38.29 20.43
C GLY A 32 -47.11 -38.59 19.07
N SER A 33 -45.79 -38.64 19.04
CA SER A 33 -45.02 -39.84 18.67
C SER A 33 -43.57 -39.69 19.15
N ASP A 34 -43.16 -40.59 19.99
CA ASP A 34 -41.79 -40.71 20.52
C ASP A 34 -40.86 -41.27 19.44
N THR A 35 -40.45 -40.39 18.50
CA THR A 35 -39.29 -40.65 17.69
C THR A 35 -38.29 -39.52 17.96
N PRO A 36 -37.06 -39.85 18.46
CA PRO A 36 -36.05 -38.83 18.67
C PRO A 36 -35.75 -38.16 17.32
N PRO A 37 -35.64 -36.84 17.28
CA PRO A 37 -35.26 -36.15 16.04
C PRO A 37 -33.90 -36.65 15.58
N PRO A 38 -33.67 -36.82 14.26
CA PRO A 38 -32.36 -37.20 13.74
C PRO A 38 -31.32 -36.15 14.18
N PRO A 39 -30.09 -36.55 14.47
CA PRO A 39 -29.06 -35.61 14.89
C PRO A 39 -28.92 -34.50 13.84
N ALA A 40 -29.05 -33.26 14.29
CA ALA A 40 -28.94 -32.10 13.42
C ALA A 40 -27.54 -32.15 12.76
N ASP A 41 -27.51 -32.15 11.43
CA ASP A 41 -26.30 -32.18 10.64
C ASP A 41 -25.48 -30.88 10.87
N ASP A 42 -24.52 -30.95 11.79
CA ASP A 42 -23.62 -29.85 12.20
C ASP A 42 -22.70 -29.36 11.06
N SER A 43 -22.72 -30.07 9.92
CA SER A 43 -21.88 -29.77 8.76
C SER A 43 -22.27 -28.48 8.05
N SER A 44 -23.55 -28.11 8.08
CA SER A 44 -24.05 -26.90 7.40
C SER A 44 -23.70 -25.61 8.17
N SER A 45 -23.68 -25.65 9.48
CA SER A 45 -23.32 -24.51 10.34
C SER A 45 -21.81 -24.23 10.28
N LYS A 46 -20.97 -25.27 10.21
CA LYS A 46 -19.51 -25.13 10.03
C LYS A 46 -19.15 -24.53 8.66
N LYS A 47 -19.84 -24.93 7.59
CA LYS A 47 -19.66 -24.35 6.24
C LYS A 47 -20.03 -22.86 6.20
N LYS A 48 -21.13 -22.45 6.82
CA LYS A 48 -21.56 -21.04 6.88
C LYS A 48 -20.56 -20.18 7.65
N LYS A 49 -20.10 -20.64 8.83
CA LYS A 49 -19.06 -19.92 9.62
C LYS A 49 -17.76 -19.78 8.86
N LYS A 50 -17.28 -20.82 8.17
CA LYS A 50 -16.05 -20.75 7.37
C LYS A 50 -16.20 -19.75 6.21
N LYS A 51 -17.34 -19.71 5.51
CA LYS A 51 -17.59 -18.76 4.44
C LYS A 51 -17.63 -17.31 4.96
N GLN A 52 -18.23 -17.09 6.12
CA GLN A 52 -18.32 -15.76 6.74
C GLN A 52 -16.93 -15.28 7.21
N ASN A 53 -16.12 -16.15 7.81
CA ASN A 53 -14.75 -15.82 8.21
C ASN A 53 -13.90 -15.44 7.00
N ASN A 54 -13.99 -16.19 5.90
CA ASN A 54 -13.25 -15.85 4.66
C ASN A 54 -13.62 -14.48 4.11
N VAL A 55 -14.90 -14.09 4.18
CA VAL A 55 -15.34 -12.75 3.74
C VAL A 55 -14.79 -11.66 4.63
N ILE A 56 -14.77 -11.87 5.95
CA ILE A 56 -14.23 -10.92 6.91
C ILE A 56 -12.71 -10.76 6.71
N GLU A 57 -11.99 -11.86 6.53
CA GLU A 57 -10.55 -11.85 6.27
C GLU A 57 -10.22 -11.12 4.95
N GLU A 58 -11.03 -11.31 3.92
CA GLU A 58 -10.85 -10.62 2.65
C GLU A 58 -11.07 -9.11 2.78
N GLN A 59 -12.14 -8.71 3.48
CA GLN A 59 -12.39 -7.29 3.77
C GLN A 59 -11.25 -6.66 4.57
N GLN A 60 -10.72 -7.37 5.60
CA GLN A 60 -9.59 -6.88 6.38
C GLN A 60 -8.33 -6.70 5.52
N ARG A 61 -8.05 -7.65 4.61
CA ARG A 61 -6.92 -7.51 3.66
C ARG A 61 -7.09 -6.32 2.73
N GLN A 62 -8.29 -6.10 2.20
CA GLN A 62 -8.58 -4.95 1.34
C GLN A 62 -8.39 -3.63 2.07
N LEU A 63 -8.92 -3.50 3.29
CA LEU A 63 -8.74 -2.31 4.12
C LEU A 63 -7.27 -2.07 4.47
N ALA A 64 -6.51 -3.13 4.78
CA ALA A 64 -5.08 -3.01 5.05
C ALA A 64 -4.30 -2.55 3.81
N GLN A 65 -4.66 -3.07 2.64
CA GLN A 65 -4.06 -2.67 1.37
C GLN A 65 -4.37 -1.21 1.02
N GLU A 66 -5.63 -0.79 1.16
CA GLU A 66 -6.02 0.61 0.95
C GLU A 66 -5.28 1.56 1.88
N LYS A 67 -5.20 1.19 3.17
CA LYS A 67 -4.43 1.96 4.15
C LYS A 67 -2.96 2.06 3.77
N PHE A 68 -2.34 0.94 3.39
CA PHE A 68 -0.94 0.94 2.93
C PHE A 68 -0.72 1.88 1.75
N LEU A 69 -1.56 1.80 0.71
CA LEU A 69 -1.44 2.65 -0.49
C LEU A 69 -1.62 4.14 -0.16
N HIS A 70 -2.58 4.46 0.71
CA HIS A 70 -2.82 5.83 1.17
C HIS A 70 -1.59 6.38 1.92
N ASP A 71 -1.10 5.65 2.92
CA ASP A 71 -0.01 6.11 3.78
C ASP A 71 1.33 6.14 3.02
N TYR A 72 1.58 5.15 2.13
CA TYR A 72 2.71 5.15 1.21
C TYR A 72 2.67 6.38 0.28
N GLY A 73 1.49 6.71 -0.25
CA GLY A 73 1.31 7.90 -1.08
C GLY A 73 1.69 9.18 -0.35
N ALA A 74 1.26 9.33 0.91
CA ALA A 74 1.59 10.46 1.76
C ALA A 74 3.11 10.54 2.06
N ALA A 75 3.73 9.41 2.44
CA ALA A 75 5.16 9.34 2.69
C ALA A 75 6.00 9.67 1.44
N ARG A 76 5.56 9.16 0.28
CA ARG A 76 6.19 9.48 -1.02
C ARG A 76 6.11 10.96 -1.34
N LEU A 77 4.99 11.63 -1.07
CA LEU A 77 4.83 13.06 -1.30
C LEU A 77 5.80 13.89 -0.44
N LEU A 78 6.02 13.51 0.83
CA LEU A 78 7.03 14.16 1.68
C LEU A 78 8.42 14.10 1.02
N ILE A 79 8.82 12.93 0.55
CA ILE A 79 10.12 12.74 -0.12
C ILE A 79 10.21 13.59 -1.40
N LEU A 80 9.18 13.55 -2.25
CA LEU A 80 9.18 14.28 -3.52
C LEU A 80 9.11 15.80 -3.35
N SER A 81 8.60 16.28 -2.20
CA SER A 81 8.61 17.70 -1.85
C SER A 81 9.90 18.16 -1.16
N GLY A 82 10.89 17.27 -1.01
CA GLY A 82 12.18 17.60 -0.38
C GLY A 82 12.23 17.43 1.14
N ASN A 83 11.12 17.00 1.76
CA ASN A 83 11.07 16.72 3.21
C ASN A 83 11.61 15.30 3.48
N TYR A 84 12.91 15.08 3.18
CA TYR A 84 13.49 13.73 3.13
C TYR A 84 13.48 13.02 4.49
N GLN A 85 13.84 13.69 5.59
CA GLN A 85 13.88 13.09 6.92
C GLN A 85 12.49 12.66 7.38
N ASP A 86 11.48 13.53 7.23
CA ASP A 86 10.09 13.20 7.56
C ASP A 86 9.54 12.09 6.65
N GLY A 87 9.93 12.11 5.38
CA GLY A 87 9.57 11.09 4.41
C GLY A 87 10.15 9.72 4.75
N ILE A 88 11.42 9.65 5.17
CA ILE A 88 12.06 8.41 5.65
C ILE A 88 11.31 7.89 6.89
N ALA A 89 11.06 8.75 7.88
CA ALA A 89 10.32 8.37 9.08
C ALA A 89 8.90 7.86 8.75
N ALA A 90 8.20 8.52 7.82
CA ALA A 90 6.88 8.09 7.35
C ALA A 90 6.92 6.75 6.60
N MET A 91 7.96 6.49 5.78
CA MET A 91 8.14 5.19 5.12
C MET A 91 8.36 4.07 6.14
N HIS A 92 9.21 4.27 7.15
CA HIS A 92 9.41 3.29 8.22
C HIS A 92 8.15 3.04 9.05
N ALA A 93 7.30 4.07 9.25
CA ALA A 93 6.03 3.94 9.96
C ALA A 93 5.04 3.00 9.26
N LEU A 94 5.21 2.73 7.96
CA LEU A 94 4.43 1.72 7.22
C LEU A 94 4.70 0.30 7.71
N ARG A 95 5.87 0.05 8.32
CA ARG A 95 6.35 -1.30 8.74
C ARG A 95 6.45 -2.30 7.58
N HIS A 96 6.81 -1.80 6.42
CA HIS A 96 6.98 -2.54 5.17
C HIS A 96 8.34 -2.25 4.52
N ASP A 97 9.40 -2.20 5.32
CA ASP A 97 10.77 -1.88 4.88
C ASP A 97 11.35 -2.89 3.87
N GLU A 98 10.74 -4.07 3.76
CA GLU A 98 11.06 -5.10 2.77
C GLU A 98 10.32 -4.89 1.43
N HIS A 99 9.33 -4.00 1.39
CA HIS A 99 8.62 -3.69 0.16
C HIS A 99 9.53 -2.92 -0.79
N PRO A 100 9.73 -3.36 -2.06
CA PRO A 100 10.73 -2.76 -2.95
C PRO A 100 10.51 -1.27 -3.19
N ASP A 101 9.27 -0.82 -3.35
CA ASP A 101 8.97 0.62 -3.48
C ASP A 101 9.30 1.41 -2.23
N VAL A 102 9.04 0.88 -1.03
CA VAL A 102 9.36 1.55 0.24
C VAL A 102 10.87 1.70 0.39
N ALA A 103 11.60 0.59 0.26
CA ALA A 103 13.06 0.59 0.33
C ALA A 103 13.69 1.51 -0.74
N ASN A 104 13.16 1.51 -1.96
CA ASN A 104 13.61 2.40 -3.03
C ASN A 104 13.48 3.89 -2.65
N TYR A 105 12.34 4.31 -2.09
CA TYR A 105 12.15 5.71 -1.72
C TYR A 105 12.97 6.12 -0.48
N ILE A 106 13.21 5.21 0.46
CA ILE A 106 14.14 5.44 1.57
C ILE A 106 15.56 5.65 0.99
N GLY A 107 16.01 4.78 0.09
CA GLY A 107 17.29 4.92 -0.59
C GLY A 107 17.43 6.22 -1.37
N TYR A 108 16.38 6.63 -2.08
CA TYR A 108 16.34 7.91 -2.77
C TYR A 108 16.45 9.10 -1.80
N ALA A 109 15.74 9.08 -0.69
CA ALA A 109 15.77 10.15 0.29
C ALA A 109 17.16 10.27 0.94
N HIS A 110 17.81 9.17 1.32
CA HIS A 110 19.20 9.17 1.81
C HIS A 110 20.18 9.73 0.77
N ARG A 111 20.02 9.35 -0.51
CA ARG A 111 20.84 9.92 -1.59
C ARG A 111 20.71 11.44 -1.65
N LYS A 112 19.50 11.98 -1.52
CA LYS A 112 19.24 13.43 -1.53
C LYS A 112 19.78 14.15 -0.30
N LEU A 113 19.94 13.46 0.82
CA LEU A 113 20.59 13.95 2.05
C LEU A 113 22.12 13.85 1.98
N GLY A 114 22.67 13.14 0.99
CA GLY A 114 24.11 12.87 0.89
C GLY A 114 24.58 11.65 1.69
N ASP A 115 23.65 10.89 2.27
CA ASP A 115 23.93 9.68 3.06
C ASP A 115 24.08 8.49 2.09
N TYR A 116 25.20 8.48 1.37
CA TYR A 116 25.40 7.57 0.24
C TYR A 116 25.52 6.10 0.61
N ASP A 117 26.05 5.77 1.79
CA ASP A 117 26.14 4.40 2.27
C ASP A 117 24.74 3.83 2.59
N ASP A 118 23.90 4.60 3.28
CA ASP A 118 22.52 4.24 3.55
C ASP A 118 21.70 4.15 2.27
N SER A 119 21.89 5.09 1.34
CA SER A 119 21.25 5.05 0.02
C SER A 119 21.56 3.74 -0.71
N LYS A 120 22.83 3.35 -0.75
CA LYS A 120 23.28 2.09 -1.36
C LYS A 120 22.61 0.89 -0.68
N PHE A 121 22.65 0.82 0.64
CA PHE A 121 22.03 -0.25 1.42
C PHE A 121 20.55 -0.44 1.07
N TRP A 122 19.81 0.66 1.02
CA TRP A 122 18.38 0.62 0.75
C TRP A 122 18.05 0.25 -0.70
N TYR A 123 18.83 0.70 -1.69
CA TYR A 123 18.67 0.24 -3.07
C TYR A 123 18.97 -1.25 -3.21
N GLU A 124 20.03 -1.75 -2.58
CA GLU A 124 20.35 -3.18 -2.59
C GLU A 124 19.27 -4.02 -1.91
N LYS A 125 18.69 -3.52 -0.80
CA LYS A 125 17.55 -4.15 -0.14
C LYS A 125 16.30 -4.20 -1.03
N ALA A 126 16.00 -3.13 -1.75
CA ALA A 126 14.89 -3.10 -2.70
C ALA A 126 15.08 -4.15 -3.82
N LEU A 127 16.30 -4.27 -4.36
CA LEU A 127 16.62 -5.24 -5.40
C LEU A 127 16.72 -6.67 -4.90
N ALA A 128 17.02 -6.88 -3.62
CA ALA A 128 16.94 -8.20 -2.99
C ALA A 128 15.49 -8.67 -2.86
N ALA A 129 14.55 -7.75 -2.60
CA ALA A 129 13.12 -8.03 -2.53
C ALA A 129 12.50 -8.24 -3.93
N ASP A 130 12.86 -7.42 -4.90
CA ASP A 130 12.46 -7.56 -6.31
C ASP A 130 13.63 -7.25 -7.26
N PRO A 131 14.30 -8.29 -7.78
CA PRO A 131 15.41 -8.14 -8.73
C PRO A 131 15.03 -7.48 -10.06
N ASN A 132 13.74 -7.35 -10.34
CA ASN A 132 13.22 -6.69 -11.54
C ASN A 132 12.56 -5.33 -11.24
N HIS A 133 12.77 -4.78 -10.05
CA HIS A 133 12.24 -3.47 -9.69
C HIS A 133 12.90 -2.36 -10.52
N VAL A 134 12.29 -2.02 -11.63
CA VAL A 134 12.86 -1.14 -12.67
C VAL A 134 13.23 0.24 -12.12
N ARG A 135 12.39 0.82 -11.25
CA ARG A 135 12.67 2.13 -10.65
C ARG A 135 13.93 2.12 -9.80
N THR A 136 14.16 1.05 -9.04
CA THR A 136 15.39 0.94 -8.24
C THR A 136 16.63 0.84 -9.11
N TRP A 137 16.61 0.05 -10.19
CA TRP A 137 17.73 0.02 -11.13
C TRP A 137 18.02 1.39 -11.73
N SER A 138 16.97 2.15 -12.08
CA SER A 138 17.14 3.52 -12.60
C SER A 138 17.73 4.44 -11.55
N TYR A 139 17.17 4.52 -10.34
CA TYR A 139 17.64 5.43 -9.29
C TYR A 139 19.03 5.07 -8.78
N TYR A 140 19.33 3.78 -8.64
CA TYR A 140 20.67 3.32 -8.28
C TYR A 140 21.67 3.58 -9.39
N GLY A 141 21.27 3.49 -10.65
CA GLY A 141 22.09 3.88 -11.80
C GLY A 141 22.42 5.37 -11.80
N MET A 142 21.45 6.24 -11.51
CA MET A 142 21.68 7.67 -11.35
C MET A 142 22.65 7.95 -10.20
N TRP A 143 22.50 7.26 -9.07
CA TRP A 143 23.46 7.37 -7.95
C TRP A 143 24.87 6.95 -8.38
N GLN A 144 25.04 5.87 -9.14
CA GLN A 144 26.32 5.46 -9.68
C GLN A 144 26.95 6.54 -10.59
N ALA A 145 26.12 7.15 -11.44
CA ALA A 145 26.58 8.24 -12.31
C ALA A 145 27.04 9.46 -11.51
N GLU A 146 26.32 9.84 -10.46
CA GLU A 146 26.70 10.94 -9.55
C GLU A 146 28.00 10.66 -8.78
N GLN A 147 28.26 9.40 -8.45
CA GLN A 147 29.54 8.97 -7.82
C GLN A 147 30.69 8.85 -8.84
N GLY A 148 30.48 9.21 -10.09
CA GLY A 148 31.47 9.09 -11.16
C GLY A 148 31.62 7.68 -11.74
N ASN A 149 30.82 6.73 -11.30
CA ASN A 149 30.86 5.32 -11.74
C ASN A 149 30.06 5.13 -13.03
N ARG A 150 30.42 5.85 -14.09
CA ARG A 150 29.66 5.89 -15.35
C ARG A 150 29.45 4.51 -15.96
N LEU A 151 30.49 3.67 -15.99
CA LEU A 151 30.36 2.30 -16.54
C LEU A 151 29.31 1.48 -15.81
N LYS A 152 29.28 1.58 -14.47
CA LYS A 152 28.28 0.90 -13.66
C LYS A 152 26.86 1.44 -13.91
N ALA A 153 26.74 2.76 -14.09
CA ALA A 153 25.46 3.38 -14.45
C ALA A 153 24.96 2.88 -15.82
N GLU A 154 25.84 2.70 -16.79
CA GLU A 154 25.51 2.14 -18.11
C GLU A 154 25.11 0.65 -18.03
N ASP A 155 25.76 -0.16 -17.20
CA ASP A 155 25.34 -1.54 -16.92
C ASP A 155 23.90 -1.58 -16.36
N PHE A 156 23.59 -0.69 -15.44
CA PHE A 156 22.24 -0.60 -14.86
C PHE A 156 21.22 -0.09 -15.87
N LEU A 157 21.61 0.82 -16.77
CA LEU A 157 20.76 1.26 -17.87
C LEU A 157 20.39 0.09 -18.82
N GLN A 158 21.35 -0.78 -19.12
CA GLN A 158 21.04 -2.00 -19.89
C GLN A 158 20.09 -2.92 -19.12
N LYS A 159 20.25 -3.05 -17.79
CA LYS A 159 19.32 -3.80 -16.94
C LYS A 159 17.90 -3.21 -17.01
N VAL A 160 17.77 -1.88 -16.89
CA VAL A 160 16.48 -1.17 -17.04
C VAL A 160 15.85 -1.48 -18.39
N LYS A 161 16.62 -1.41 -19.49
CA LYS A 161 16.14 -1.72 -20.84
C LYS A 161 15.62 -3.14 -20.95
N LEU A 162 16.33 -4.11 -20.37
CA LEU A 162 15.93 -5.53 -20.38
C LEU A 162 14.61 -5.74 -19.62
N ILE A 163 14.44 -5.10 -18.47
CA ILE A 163 13.21 -5.22 -17.67
C ILE A 163 12.03 -4.57 -18.39
N CYS A 164 12.22 -3.36 -18.93
CA CYS A 164 11.19 -2.64 -19.68
C CYS A 164 10.84 -3.30 -21.02
N GLY A 165 11.74 -4.08 -21.60
CA GLY A 165 11.63 -4.59 -22.96
C GLY A 165 11.82 -3.53 -24.05
N THR A 166 12.08 -2.28 -23.68
CA THR A 166 12.23 -1.12 -24.59
C THR A 166 13.17 -0.07 -24.01
N ALA A 167 13.68 0.83 -24.84
CA ALA A 167 14.43 2.02 -24.44
C ALA A 167 13.51 3.26 -24.24
N ASP A 168 12.18 3.10 -24.33
CA ASP A 168 11.22 4.21 -24.28
C ASP A 168 10.49 4.32 -22.93
N CYS A 169 10.76 3.43 -21.96
CA CYS A 169 10.17 3.57 -20.64
C CYS A 169 10.78 4.76 -19.89
N GLU A 170 10.02 5.30 -18.94
CA GLU A 170 10.37 6.51 -18.21
C GLU A 170 11.70 6.35 -17.47
N GLU A 171 11.90 5.22 -16.79
CA GLU A 171 13.08 4.90 -16.01
C GLU A 171 14.34 4.84 -16.88
N TYR A 172 14.23 4.32 -18.11
CA TYR A 172 15.34 4.29 -19.05
C TYR A 172 15.71 5.71 -19.52
N ARG A 173 14.72 6.51 -19.93
CA ARG A 173 14.95 7.88 -20.40
C ARG A 173 15.58 8.74 -19.30
N GLN A 174 15.07 8.65 -18.07
CA GLN A 174 15.60 9.41 -16.94
C GLN A 174 17.06 9.05 -16.64
N LEU A 175 17.37 7.75 -16.53
CA LEU A 175 18.74 7.32 -16.26
C LEU A 175 19.68 7.68 -17.42
N ARG A 176 19.26 7.55 -18.67
CA ARG A 176 20.03 7.95 -19.84
C ARG A 176 20.36 9.44 -19.79
N ALA A 177 19.38 10.29 -19.51
CA ALA A 177 19.56 11.72 -19.43
C ALA A 177 20.60 12.15 -18.36
N VAL A 178 20.61 11.45 -17.20
CA VAL A 178 21.62 11.67 -16.14
C VAL A 178 22.99 11.22 -16.60
N ILE A 179 23.12 10.04 -17.22
CA ILE A 179 24.40 9.52 -17.75
C ILE A 179 24.98 10.46 -18.83
N ASP A 180 24.13 11.01 -19.67
CA ASP A 180 24.53 11.92 -20.75
C ASP A 180 24.77 13.37 -20.25
N GLY A 181 24.51 13.65 -18.98
CA GLY A 181 24.68 14.98 -18.37
C GLY A 181 23.66 16.01 -18.85
N THR A 182 22.56 15.57 -19.44
CA THR A 182 21.46 16.44 -19.93
C THR A 182 20.38 16.68 -18.89
N ALA A 183 20.39 15.95 -17.80
CA ALA A 183 19.53 16.14 -16.63
C ALA A 183 20.32 15.92 -15.33
N SER A 184 19.91 16.67 -14.30
CA SER A 184 20.26 16.40 -12.89
C SER A 184 19.01 15.87 -12.20
N TYR A 185 19.18 14.89 -11.35
CA TYR A 185 18.04 14.25 -10.69
C TYR A 185 18.11 14.38 -9.17
#